data_94c28df04693cdd6277128f522b56ef4
#
_entry.id   94c28df04693cdd6277128f522b56ef4
#
_cell.length_a   1.000
_cell.length_b   1.000
_cell.length_c   1.000
_cell.angle_alpha   90.00
_cell.angle_beta   90.00
_cell.angle_gamma   90.00
#
_symmetry.space_group_name_H-M   'P 1'
#
loop_
_entity.id
_entity.type
_entity.pdbx_description
1 polymer ?
#
loop_
_entity_poly.entity_id
_entity_poly.type
_entity_poly.pdbx_seq_one_letter_code
_entity_poly.pdbx_strand_id
1 'polypeptide(L)'
;ASDKDYQAALTKAKDIVDGAEIIDDTKKDEIWVYDNRMTGKAVINAEKVLAGGTFKEGQFSFALKDDKDRVLQTVTNDAMGNVSFNVDYNKADTYTYTISEVVPEGAENNVKDHITYDRTQHKVTVKVDNGERNLVATVTYDNGSSTPPTFTNRYSTTLPEAGGAGLTMTYLAGASLLCFAATWMHAHRHRDQDRGGRRE
;
A
#
# COMPACT_ATOMS: atom_id res chain seq x y z
N ALA A 1 21.20 -52.86 24.37
CA ALA A 1 21.78 -52.28 23.15
C ALA A 1 23.28 -52.08 23.37
N SER A 2 24.13 -52.38 22.36
CA SER A 2 25.55 -52.14 22.48
C SER A 2 25.85 -50.65 22.34
N ASP A 3 26.99 -50.20 22.86
CA ASP A 3 27.43 -48.79 22.74
C ASP A 3 27.47 -48.34 21.26
N LYS A 4 27.77 -49.28 20.37
CA LYS A 4 27.75 -49.04 18.91
C LYS A 4 26.33 -48.77 18.38
N ASP A 5 25.32 -49.47 18.87
CA ASP A 5 23.94 -49.28 18.43
C ASP A 5 23.38 -47.95 18.94
N TYR A 6 23.80 -47.55 20.16
CA TYR A 6 23.46 -46.27 20.73
C TYR A 6 24.09 -45.10 19.92
N GLN A 7 25.37 -45.15 19.57
CA GLN A 7 26.02 -44.14 18.76
C GLN A 7 25.46 -44.07 17.33
N ALA A 8 25.07 -45.18 16.75
CA ALA A 8 24.41 -45.21 15.46
C ALA A 8 23.02 -44.55 15.49
N ALA A 9 22.25 -44.79 16.59
CA ALA A 9 20.96 -44.16 16.79
C ALA A 9 21.08 -42.65 17.02
N LEU A 10 22.09 -42.20 17.78
CA LEU A 10 22.45 -40.78 17.98
C LEU A 10 22.75 -40.07 16.68
N THR A 11 23.63 -40.67 15.84
CA THR A 11 23.99 -40.10 14.55
C THR A 11 22.77 -39.97 13.65
N LYS A 12 21.93 -41.01 13.59
CA LYS A 12 20.70 -41.01 12.80
C LYS A 12 19.67 -39.99 13.31
N ALA A 13 19.59 -39.80 14.63
CA ALA A 13 18.71 -38.77 15.21
C ALA A 13 19.18 -37.36 14.85
N LYS A 14 20.49 -37.08 14.88
CA LYS A 14 21.08 -35.80 14.44
C LYS A 14 20.86 -35.53 12.95
N ASP A 15 20.96 -36.56 12.11
CA ASP A 15 20.72 -36.46 10.67
C ASP A 15 19.23 -36.17 10.35
N ILE A 16 18.30 -36.58 11.21
CA ILE A 16 16.85 -36.37 11.04
C ILE A 16 16.43 -34.95 11.48
N VAL A 17 17.07 -34.42 12.51
CA VAL A 17 16.74 -33.13 13.11
C VAL A 17 17.96 -32.22 13.01
N ASP A 18 18.02 -31.40 11.95
CA ASP A 18 19.10 -30.43 11.75
C ASP A 18 19.13 -29.45 12.94
N GLY A 19 20.25 -29.40 13.66
CA GLY A 19 20.42 -28.58 14.86
C GLY A 19 19.89 -29.13 16.16
N ALA A 20 19.47 -30.44 16.21
CA ALA A 20 19.08 -31.08 17.47
C ALA A 20 20.32 -31.33 18.35
N GLU A 21 20.16 -30.98 19.63
CA GLU A 21 21.13 -31.31 20.67
C GLU A 21 20.58 -32.45 21.55
N ILE A 22 21.40 -33.45 21.83
CA ILE A 22 21.03 -34.54 22.74
C ILE A 22 21.51 -34.16 24.13
N ILE A 23 20.58 -33.91 25.02
CA ILE A 23 20.86 -33.36 26.37
C ILE A 23 21.10 -34.44 27.43
N ASP A 24 20.60 -35.64 27.25
CA ASP A 24 20.78 -36.72 28.23
C ASP A 24 21.48 -37.95 27.65
N ASP A 25 22.75 -38.06 27.92
CA ASP A 25 23.61 -39.18 27.56
C ASP A 25 23.56 -40.34 28.59
N THR A 26 22.89 -40.17 29.73
CA THR A 26 22.88 -41.14 30.82
C THR A 26 21.74 -42.16 30.72
N LYS A 27 20.67 -41.84 29.97
CA LYS A 27 19.50 -42.71 29.78
C LYS A 27 19.53 -43.33 28.39
N LYS A 28 20.18 -44.47 28.27
CA LYS A 28 20.31 -45.22 27.01
C LYS A 28 18.99 -45.73 26.42
N ASP A 29 17.93 -45.77 27.22
CA ASP A 29 16.61 -46.27 26.81
C ASP A 29 15.61 -45.18 26.41
N GLU A 30 15.91 -43.90 26.71
CA GLU A 30 15.09 -42.76 26.35
C GLU A 30 15.95 -41.68 25.67
N ILE A 31 15.74 -41.47 24.39
CA ILE A 31 16.37 -40.38 23.64
C ILE A 31 15.40 -39.22 23.57
N TRP A 32 15.72 -38.14 24.28
CA TRP A 32 14.98 -36.89 24.21
C TRP A 32 15.66 -35.98 23.19
N VAL A 33 14.99 -35.76 22.04
CA VAL A 33 15.46 -34.84 21.01
C VAL A 33 14.75 -33.51 21.21
N TYR A 34 15.49 -32.50 21.64
CA TYR A 34 14.99 -31.13 21.69
C TYR A 34 15.30 -30.42 20.38
N ASP A 35 14.28 -29.92 19.74
CA ASP A 35 14.45 -29.04 18.58
C ASP A 35 14.97 -27.67 19.07
N ASN A 36 16.29 -27.52 19.07
CA ASN A 36 16.97 -26.29 19.49
C ASN A 36 17.24 -25.39 18.31
N ARG A 37 16.37 -25.40 17.30
CA ARG A 37 16.51 -24.50 16.14
C ARG A 37 16.39 -23.05 16.59
N MET A 38 17.42 -22.28 16.28
CA MET A 38 17.37 -20.82 16.46
C MET A 38 16.29 -20.24 15.58
N THR A 39 15.47 -19.39 16.16
CA THR A 39 14.44 -18.65 15.45
C THR A 39 14.75 -17.16 15.52
N GLY A 40 14.32 -16.41 14.52
CA GLY A 40 14.43 -14.96 14.48
C GLY A 40 13.14 -14.36 13.95
N LYS A 41 12.94 -13.08 14.25
CA LYS A 41 11.79 -12.32 13.78
C LYS A 41 12.26 -11.01 13.17
N ALA A 42 11.60 -10.57 12.11
CA ALA A 42 11.73 -9.22 11.60
C ALA A 42 10.35 -8.55 11.52
N VAL A 43 10.33 -7.26 11.80
CA VAL A 43 9.19 -6.39 11.50
C VAL A 43 9.58 -5.53 10.33
N ILE A 44 8.89 -5.69 9.22
CA ILE A 44 9.08 -4.91 7.99
C ILE A 44 8.00 -3.83 7.99
N ASN A 45 8.42 -2.56 7.97
CA ASN A 45 7.52 -1.42 8.10
C ASN A 45 7.42 -0.63 6.80
N ALA A 46 6.29 0.06 6.63
CA ALA A 46 6.08 1.11 5.65
C ALA A 46 5.15 2.17 6.23
N GLU A 47 5.08 3.32 5.60
CA GLU A 47 4.17 4.41 5.95
C GLU A 47 3.13 4.64 4.86
N LYS A 48 1.91 5.01 5.27
CA LYS A 48 0.84 5.45 4.38
C LYS A 48 0.52 6.92 4.59
N VAL A 49 0.48 7.67 3.49
CA VAL A 49 0.06 9.07 3.45
C VAL A 49 -1.07 9.23 2.42
N LEU A 50 -2.08 10.04 2.73
CA LEU A 50 -3.10 10.48 1.79
C LEU A 50 -3.02 12.00 1.63
N ALA A 51 -2.37 12.45 0.58
CA ALA A 51 -2.26 13.86 0.26
C ALA A 51 -3.63 14.43 -0.17
N GLY A 52 -4.05 15.52 0.45
CA GLY A 52 -5.32 16.20 0.15
C GLY A 52 -6.54 15.58 0.84
N GLY A 53 -6.35 14.63 1.75
CA GLY A 53 -7.44 13.98 2.48
C GLY A 53 -7.02 13.39 3.82
N THR A 54 -7.97 12.77 4.49
CA THR A 54 -7.75 11.95 5.69
C THR A 54 -8.18 10.52 5.42
N PHE A 55 -7.57 9.57 6.08
CA PHE A 55 -7.92 8.16 5.96
C PHE A 55 -8.24 7.55 7.32
N LYS A 56 -8.78 6.35 7.30
CA LYS A 56 -9.12 5.55 8.48
C LYS A 56 -8.19 4.34 8.56
N GLU A 57 -8.10 3.78 9.75
CA GLU A 57 -7.52 2.45 9.95
C GLU A 57 -8.17 1.43 9.03
N GLY A 58 -7.35 0.57 8.41
CA GLY A 58 -7.80 -0.49 7.51
C GLY A 58 -8.25 -0.03 6.13
N GLN A 59 -8.09 1.25 5.77
CA GLN A 59 -8.57 1.78 4.49
C GLN A 59 -7.73 1.34 3.30
N PHE A 60 -6.44 1.18 3.48
CA PHE A 60 -5.49 0.80 2.42
C PHE A 60 -4.84 -0.53 2.76
N SER A 61 -4.68 -1.38 1.76
CA SER A 61 -4.08 -2.71 1.90
C SER A 61 -2.71 -2.76 1.23
N PHE A 62 -1.79 -3.52 1.82
CA PHE A 62 -0.41 -3.67 1.36
C PHE A 62 -0.06 -5.13 1.29
N ALA A 63 0.65 -5.53 0.25
CA ALA A 63 1.13 -6.89 0.05
C ALA A 63 2.65 -6.95 0.23
N LEU A 64 3.11 -7.94 1.01
CA LEU A 64 4.49 -8.37 1.06
C LEU A 64 4.64 -9.58 0.14
N LYS A 65 5.53 -9.50 -0.83
CA LYS A 65 5.81 -10.54 -1.81
C LYS A 65 7.23 -11.05 -1.68
N ASP A 66 7.43 -12.32 -2.02
CA ASP A 66 8.76 -12.93 -2.08
C ASP A 66 9.49 -12.60 -3.43
N ASP A 67 10.68 -13.16 -3.59
CA ASP A 67 11.51 -13.04 -4.79
C ASP A 67 10.90 -13.67 -6.06
N LYS A 68 9.82 -14.44 -5.91
CA LYS A 68 9.03 -15.08 -6.99
C LYS A 68 7.68 -14.39 -7.22
N ASP A 69 7.52 -13.18 -6.69
CA ASP A 69 6.29 -12.36 -6.77
C ASP A 69 5.04 -13.02 -6.11
N ARG A 70 5.24 -14.01 -5.23
CA ARG A 70 4.14 -14.64 -4.47
C ARG A 70 3.81 -13.80 -3.25
N VAL A 71 2.53 -13.50 -3.06
CA VAL A 71 2.06 -12.77 -1.87
C VAL A 71 2.20 -13.67 -0.64
N LEU A 72 3.00 -13.23 0.33
CA LEU A 72 3.21 -13.90 1.62
C LEU A 72 2.24 -13.41 2.68
N GLN A 73 2.03 -12.09 2.73
CA GLN A 73 1.13 -11.43 3.67
C GLN A 73 0.41 -10.27 3.01
N THR A 74 -0.80 -10.00 3.48
CA THR A 74 -1.52 -8.77 3.20
C THR A 74 -1.93 -8.15 4.53
N VAL A 75 -1.59 -6.88 4.73
CA VAL A 75 -1.91 -6.11 5.93
C VAL A 75 -2.52 -4.77 5.54
N THR A 76 -3.12 -4.08 6.51
CA THR A 76 -3.69 -2.74 6.29
C THR A 76 -2.96 -1.70 7.13
N ASN A 77 -3.15 -0.42 6.79
CA ASN A 77 -2.65 0.68 7.60
C ASN A 77 -3.38 0.78 8.94
N ASP A 78 -2.69 1.23 9.98
CA ASP A 78 -3.32 1.70 11.21
C ASP A 78 -3.88 3.13 11.06
N ALA A 79 -4.46 3.68 12.12
CA ALA A 79 -5.04 5.03 12.14
C ALA A 79 -3.98 6.15 11.92
N MET A 80 -2.70 5.88 12.17
CA MET A 80 -1.59 6.81 12.00
C MET A 80 -0.89 6.66 10.64
N GLY A 81 -1.24 5.62 9.89
CA GLY A 81 -0.64 5.30 8.60
C GLY A 81 0.50 4.28 8.67
N ASN A 82 0.77 3.69 9.84
CA ASN A 82 1.79 2.64 9.92
C ASN A 82 1.30 1.36 9.27
N VAL A 83 2.20 0.70 8.57
CA VAL A 83 2.01 -0.60 7.92
C VAL A 83 3.11 -1.51 8.42
N SER A 84 2.78 -2.69 8.98
CA SER A 84 3.76 -3.60 9.58
C SER A 84 3.51 -5.05 9.18
N PHE A 85 4.55 -5.71 8.67
CA PHE A 85 4.56 -7.14 8.38
C PHE A 85 5.48 -7.85 9.37
N ASN A 86 5.03 -8.97 9.93
CA ASN A 86 5.82 -9.80 10.83
C ASN A 86 6.28 -11.06 10.10
N VAL A 87 7.58 -11.29 10.05
CA VAL A 87 8.17 -12.44 9.36
C VAL A 87 9.05 -13.21 10.31
N ASP A 88 8.82 -14.52 10.40
CA ASP A 88 9.61 -15.45 11.21
C ASP A 88 10.66 -16.15 10.34
N TYR A 89 11.84 -16.38 10.92
CA TYR A 89 12.99 -17.03 10.27
C TYR A 89 13.47 -18.20 11.12
N ASN A 90 13.86 -19.28 10.46
CA ASN A 90 14.45 -20.47 11.09
C ASN A 90 15.84 -20.80 10.54
N LYS A 91 16.39 -19.94 9.69
CA LYS A 91 17.69 -20.10 9.07
C LYS A 91 18.35 -18.76 8.83
N ALA A 92 19.66 -18.68 9.04
CA ALA A 92 20.48 -17.54 8.67
C ALA A 92 20.65 -17.51 7.14
N ASP A 93 20.21 -16.44 6.51
CA ASP A 93 20.29 -16.20 5.07
C ASP A 93 19.98 -14.73 4.76
N THR A 94 20.03 -14.37 3.48
CA THR A 94 19.56 -13.06 3.01
C THR A 94 18.28 -13.24 2.22
N TYR A 95 17.20 -12.65 2.73
CA TYR A 95 15.88 -12.73 2.14
C TYR A 95 15.53 -11.42 1.44
N THR A 96 14.92 -11.52 0.28
CA THR A 96 14.47 -10.37 -0.49
C THR A 96 12.94 -10.39 -0.64
N TYR A 97 12.33 -9.25 -0.38
CA TYR A 97 10.89 -9.05 -0.49
C TYR A 97 10.59 -7.79 -1.29
N THR A 98 9.34 -7.66 -1.70
CA THR A 98 8.79 -6.45 -2.31
C THR A 98 7.52 -6.07 -1.56
N ILE A 99 7.43 -4.79 -1.13
CA ILE A 99 6.19 -4.22 -0.61
C ILE A 99 5.52 -3.44 -1.74
N SER A 100 4.22 -3.60 -1.89
CA SER A 100 3.39 -2.81 -2.80
C SER A 100 2.03 -2.51 -2.19
N GLU A 101 1.42 -1.38 -2.52
CA GLU A 101 0.03 -1.13 -2.19
C GLU A 101 -0.88 -1.97 -3.10
N VAL A 102 -1.95 -2.50 -2.53
CA VAL A 102 -2.97 -3.24 -3.28
C VAL A 102 -3.98 -2.24 -3.83
N VAL A 103 -3.94 -2.02 -5.14
CA VAL A 103 -4.94 -1.21 -5.82
C VAL A 103 -6.27 -1.95 -5.82
N PRO A 104 -7.38 -1.36 -5.32
CA PRO A 104 -8.65 -2.08 -5.21
C PRO A 104 -9.24 -2.39 -6.58
N GLU A 105 -9.98 -3.48 -6.64
CA GLU A 105 -10.70 -3.89 -7.86
C GLU A 105 -11.65 -2.78 -8.35
N GLY A 106 -11.72 -2.60 -9.66
CA GLY A 106 -12.52 -1.56 -10.30
C GLY A 106 -11.89 -0.18 -10.28
N ALA A 107 -10.61 -0.04 -9.91
CA ALA A 107 -9.87 1.21 -10.09
C ALA A 107 -9.49 1.39 -11.56
N GLU A 108 -9.89 2.51 -12.15
CA GLU A 108 -9.50 2.88 -13.51
C GLU A 108 -8.26 3.77 -13.48
N ASN A 109 -7.19 3.38 -14.19
CA ASN A 109 -5.91 4.09 -14.19
C ASN A 109 -5.37 4.39 -12.77
N ASN A 110 -5.54 3.46 -11.84
CA ASN A 110 -5.24 3.58 -10.40
C ASN A 110 -6.13 4.56 -9.63
N VAL A 111 -7.24 5.01 -10.17
CA VAL A 111 -8.15 5.95 -9.50
C VAL A 111 -9.43 5.21 -9.11
N LYS A 112 -9.80 5.30 -7.85
CA LYS A 112 -11.09 4.86 -7.31
C LYS A 112 -11.52 5.81 -6.21
N ASP A 113 -12.81 6.18 -6.19
CA ASP A 113 -13.41 7.04 -5.15
C ASP A 113 -12.62 8.35 -4.93
N HIS A 114 -12.19 9.00 -6.03
CA HIS A 114 -11.36 10.20 -6.04
C HIS A 114 -9.95 10.02 -5.46
N ILE A 115 -9.51 8.79 -5.20
CA ILE A 115 -8.17 8.49 -4.71
C ILE A 115 -7.34 7.91 -5.85
N THR A 116 -6.20 8.55 -6.13
CA THR A 116 -5.14 7.99 -6.98
C THR A 116 -4.21 7.16 -6.10
N TYR A 117 -4.12 5.87 -6.38
CA TYR A 117 -3.31 4.91 -5.61
C TYR A 117 -1.85 4.92 -6.05
N ASP A 118 -0.95 4.77 -5.09
CA ASP A 118 0.48 4.63 -5.33
C ASP A 118 0.80 3.23 -5.88
N ARG A 119 1.49 3.16 -7.01
CA ARG A 119 1.92 1.89 -7.65
C ARG A 119 3.39 1.59 -7.45
N THR A 120 4.07 2.38 -6.64
CA THR A 120 5.48 2.15 -6.36
C THR A 120 5.67 0.79 -5.69
N GLN A 121 6.75 0.13 -6.02
CA GLN A 121 7.19 -1.11 -5.40
C GLN A 121 8.51 -0.85 -4.68
N HIS A 122 8.58 -1.22 -3.41
CA HIS A 122 9.77 -1.02 -2.60
C HIS A 122 10.42 -2.35 -2.29
N LYS A 123 11.71 -2.46 -2.61
CA LYS A 123 12.50 -3.64 -2.31
C LYS A 123 12.91 -3.64 -0.84
N VAL A 124 12.75 -4.78 -0.19
CA VAL A 124 13.19 -5.02 1.18
C VAL A 124 14.21 -6.15 1.20
N THR A 125 15.32 -5.94 1.87
CA THR A 125 16.32 -6.97 2.13
C THR A 125 16.39 -7.22 3.62
N VAL A 126 16.18 -8.46 4.03
CA VAL A 126 16.33 -8.89 5.42
C VAL A 126 17.53 -9.83 5.49
N LYS A 127 18.60 -9.35 6.13
CA LYS A 127 19.76 -10.16 6.43
C LYS A 127 19.56 -10.81 7.80
N VAL A 128 19.56 -12.13 7.83
CA VAL A 128 19.43 -12.94 9.04
C VAL A 128 20.76 -13.61 9.34
N ASP A 129 21.34 -13.24 10.46
CA ASP A 129 22.62 -13.77 10.94
C ASP A 129 22.41 -14.65 12.18
N ASN A 130 23.35 -15.57 12.44
CA ASN A 130 23.36 -16.34 13.67
C ASN A 130 23.79 -15.46 14.84
N GLY A 131 22.93 -15.30 15.84
CA GLY A 131 23.29 -14.73 17.14
C GLY A 131 23.71 -15.79 18.14
N GLU A 132 23.92 -15.41 19.40
CA GLU A 132 24.34 -16.35 20.46
C GLU A 132 23.26 -17.36 20.83
N ARG A 133 22.00 -16.98 20.80
CA ARG A 133 20.85 -17.82 21.20
C ARG A 133 19.68 -17.81 20.21
N ASN A 134 19.62 -16.78 19.37
CA ASN A 134 18.56 -16.56 18.40
C ASN A 134 19.15 -16.06 17.08
N LEU A 135 18.38 -16.17 16.01
CA LEU A 135 18.71 -15.48 14.77
C LEU A 135 18.47 -13.96 14.93
N VAL A 136 19.35 -13.16 14.37
CA VAL A 136 19.27 -11.71 14.39
C VAL A 136 18.96 -11.21 12.98
N ALA A 137 17.82 -10.56 12.80
CA ALA A 137 17.40 -10.03 11.51
C ALA A 137 17.65 -8.53 11.42
N THR A 138 18.27 -8.10 10.33
CA THR A 138 18.49 -6.69 9.99
C THR A 138 17.69 -6.37 8.72
N VAL A 139 16.78 -5.39 8.80
CA VAL A 139 15.93 -4.97 7.69
C VAL A 139 16.52 -3.73 7.02
N THR A 140 16.60 -3.76 5.70
CA THR A 140 16.95 -2.59 4.88
C THR A 140 15.99 -2.48 3.71
N TYR A 141 15.73 -1.24 3.31
CA TYR A 141 14.82 -0.92 2.20
C TYR A 141 15.63 -0.33 1.05
N ASP A 142 15.07 -0.15 -0.10
CA ASP A 142 15.64 0.42 -1.31
C ASP A 142 17.06 0.95 -1.18
N ASN A 143 17.98 0.41 -1.95
CA ASN A 143 19.40 0.82 -1.94
C ASN A 143 20.11 0.79 -0.56
N GLY A 144 19.61 -0.02 0.39
CA GLY A 144 20.21 -0.20 1.71
C GLY A 144 19.79 0.82 2.77
N SER A 145 18.73 1.59 2.55
CA SER A 145 18.17 2.51 3.55
C SER A 145 17.61 1.75 4.76
N SER A 146 17.80 2.29 5.96
CA SER A 146 17.13 1.82 7.18
C SER A 146 15.76 2.48 7.41
N THR A 147 15.41 3.50 6.61
CA THR A 147 14.14 4.24 6.72
C THR A 147 13.05 3.49 5.96
N PRO A 148 11.91 3.18 6.59
CA PRO A 148 10.76 2.60 5.92
C PRO A 148 10.27 3.46 4.75
N PRO A 149 9.80 2.84 3.64
CA PRO A 149 9.26 3.56 2.50
C PRO A 149 7.89 4.15 2.82
N THR A 150 7.53 5.23 2.13
CA THR A 150 6.24 5.91 2.24
C THR A 150 5.43 5.75 0.96
N PHE A 151 4.21 5.22 1.06
CA PHE A 151 3.23 5.15 -0.01
C PHE A 151 2.30 6.37 0.04
N THR A 152 2.30 7.18 -1.01
CA THR A 152 1.52 8.42 -1.05
C THR A 152 0.38 8.34 -2.05
N ASN A 153 -0.86 8.18 -1.56
CA ASN A 153 -2.04 8.36 -2.38
C ASN A 153 -2.43 9.84 -2.45
N ARG A 154 -3.17 10.19 -3.49
CA ARG A 154 -3.68 11.57 -3.66
C ARG A 154 -5.20 11.53 -3.71
N TYR A 155 -5.82 12.31 -2.87
CA TYR A 155 -7.26 12.57 -2.92
C TYR A 155 -7.51 13.84 -3.71
N SER A 156 -8.27 13.74 -4.78
CA SER A 156 -8.69 14.90 -5.59
C SER A 156 -10.20 14.98 -5.61
N THR A 157 -10.76 16.01 -5.02
CA THR A 157 -12.12 16.42 -5.37
C THR A 157 -12.07 17.08 -6.72
N THR A 158 -12.42 16.38 -7.80
CA THR A 158 -12.88 17.09 -8.98
C THR A 158 -14.19 17.76 -8.56
N LEU A 159 -14.15 19.09 -8.41
CA LEU A 159 -15.41 19.83 -8.40
C LEU A 159 -16.17 19.37 -9.65
N PRO A 160 -17.47 19.01 -9.55
CA PRO A 160 -18.28 18.83 -10.75
C PRO A 160 -18.00 20.04 -11.63
N GLU A 161 -17.64 19.81 -12.90
CA GLU A 161 -17.45 20.90 -13.83
C GLU A 161 -18.75 21.72 -13.81
N ALA A 162 -18.74 22.80 -13.01
CA ALA A 162 -19.85 23.77 -12.98
C ALA A 162 -19.97 24.53 -14.32
N GLY A 163 -19.14 24.16 -15.29
CA GLY A 163 -19.05 24.67 -16.64
C GLY A 163 -19.40 23.68 -17.73
N GLY A 164 -20.20 22.65 -17.46
CA GLY A 164 -20.72 21.78 -18.52
C GLY A 164 -21.44 22.59 -19.61
N ALA A 165 -21.48 22.06 -20.85
CA ALA A 165 -22.07 22.70 -22.04
C ALA A 165 -23.45 23.36 -21.83
N GLY A 166 -24.15 22.98 -20.74
CA GLY A 166 -25.43 23.59 -20.35
C GLY A 166 -25.32 25.03 -19.84
N LEU A 167 -24.27 25.42 -19.12
CA LEU A 167 -24.10 26.76 -18.59
C LEU A 167 -23.68 27.73 -19.70
N THR A 168 -22.78 27.30 -20.60
CA THR A 168 -22.37 28.13 -21.77
C THR A 168 -23.54 28.43 -22.70
N MET A 169 -24.42 27.43 -22.92
CA MET A 169 -25.64 27.62 -23.72
C MET A 169 -26.66 28.53 -23.01
N THR A 170 -26.77 28.45 -21.70
CA THR A 170 -27.70 29.28 -20.92
C THR A 170 -27.24 30.76 -20.91
N TYR A 171 -25.95 31.00 -20.77
CA TYR A 171 -25.41 32.37 -20.87
C TYR A 171 -25.48 32.96 -22.29
N LEU A 172 -25.24 32.15 -23.33
CA LEU A 172 -25.42 32.56 -24.72
C LEU A 172 -26.89 32.87 -25.06
N ALA A 173 -27.82 32.05 -24.60
CA ALA A 173 -29.25 32.29 -24.78
C ALA A 173 -29.72 33.53 -24.01
N GLY A 174 -29.25 33.73 -22.78
CA GLY A 174 -29.55 34.95 -21.98
C GLY A 174 -29.00 36.22 -22.60
N ALA A 175 -27.75 36.19 -23.08
CA ALA A 175 -27.13 37.34 -23.73
C ALA A 175 -27.84 37.75 -25.05
N SER A 176 -28.26 36.76 -25.85
CA SER A 176 -29.02 37.01 -27.07
C SER A 176 -30.42 37.62 -26.82
N LEU A 177 -31.13 37.14 -25.78
CA LEU A 177 -32.40 37.72 -25.35
C LEU A 177 -32.28 39.19 -24.92
N LEU A 178 -31.23 39.55 -24.17
CA LEU A 178 -30.96 40.93 -23.78
C LEU A 178 -30.64 41.83 -24.98
N CYS A 179 -29.89 41.35 -25.97
CA CYS A 179 -29.61 42.07 -27.20
C CYS A 179 -30.87 42.31 -28.03
N PHE A 180 -31.77 41.32 -28.16
CA PHE A 180 -33.05 41.48 -28.83
C PHE A 180 -33.96 42.48 -28.14
N ALA A 181 -34.05 42.48 -26.81
CA ALA A 181 -34.84 43.43 -26.04
C ALA A 181 -34.32 44.86 -26.19
N ALA A 182 -32.99 45.06 -26.18
CA ALA A 182 -32.39 46.37 -26.36
C ALA A 182 -32.62 46.94 -27.78
N THR A 183 -32.46 46.13 -28.81
CA THR A 183 -32.73 46.55 -30.21
C THR A 183 -34.21 46.83 -30.44
N TRP A 184 -35.12 46.06 -29.86
CA TRP A 184 -36.57 46.27 -29.96
C TRP A 184 -36.99 47.55 -29.26
N MET A 185 -36.50 47.84 -28.05
CA MET A 185 -36.75 49.10 -27.36
C MET A 185 -36.18 50.33 -28.12
N HIS A 186 -35.01 50.20 -28.75
CA HIS A 186 -34.41 51.26 -29.53
C HIS A 186 -35.26 51.57 -30.78
N ALA A 187 -35.73 50.56 -31.50
CA ALA A 187 -36.58 50.69 -32.66
C ALA A 187 -37.96 51.31 -32.34
N HIS A 188 -38.53 51.01 -31.16
CA HIS A 188 -39.77 51.60 -30.74
C HIS A 188 -39.63 53.09 -30.33
N ARG A 189 -38.54 53.49 -29.70
CA ARG A 189 -38.29 54.93 -29.40
C ARG A 189 -38.21 55.78 -30.61
N HIS A 190 -37.63 55.35 -31.71
CA HIS A 190 -37.59 56.11 -32.96
C HIS A 190 -38.95 56.19 -33.60
N ARG A 191 -39.82 55.23 -33.53
CA ARG A 191 -41.18 55.30 -34.09
C ARG A 191 -42.09 56.28 -33.37
N ASP A 192 -41.90 56.48 -32.08
CA ASP A 192 -42.71 57.45 -31.29
C ASP A 192 -42.26 58.87 -31.49
N GLN A 193 -41.00 59.11 -31.81
CA GLN A 193 -40.50 60.48 -32.21
C GLN A 193 -41.00 60.94 -33.60
N ASP A 194 -41.09 59.99 -34.55
CA ASP A 194 -41.61 60.27 -35.85
C ASP A 194 -43.15 60.53 -35.86
N ARG A 195 -43.91 60.10 -34.91
CA ARG A 195 -45.34 60.33 -34.75
C ARG A 195 -45.68 61.66 -34.05
N GLY A 196 -44.72 62.17 -33.22
CA GLY A 196 -44.91 63.46 -32.51
C GLY A 196 -44.70 64.72 -33.37
N GLY A 197 -44.11 64.59 -34.57
CA GLY A 197 -43.76 65.72 -35.44
C GLY A 197 -44.79 66.10 -36.50
N ARG A 198 -45.97 65.58 -36.51
CA ARG A 198 -47.04 65.84 -37.51
C ARG A 198 -48.35 66.31 -36.91
N ARG A 199 -48.27 67.38 -36.12
CA ARG A 199 -49.42 68.19 -35.71
C ARG A 199 -48.98 69.61 -35.58
N GLU A 200 -49.02 70.28 -36.73
CA GLU A 200 -49.33 71.68 -36.93
C GLU A 200 -49.87 71.84 -38.31
#